data_2436b1457952601fb7f40920b9774091
#
_entry.id   2436b1457952601fb7f40920b9774091
#
_cell.length_a   1.000
_cell.length_b   1.000
_cell.length_c   1.000
_cell.angle_alpha   90.00
_cell.angle_beta   90.00
_cell.angle_gamma   90.00
#
_symmetry.space_group_name_H-M   'P 1'
#
loop_
_entity.id
_entity.type
_entity.pdbx_description
1 polymer ?
#
loop_
_entity_poly.entity_id
_entity_poly.type
_entity_poly.pdbx_seq_one_letter_code
_entity_poly.pdbx_strand_id
1 'polypeptide(L)'
;EVDDLLQQILECPPAESMSYQFAFQQYVGLDPLSAELSELVEKAKKYQLVDAEKENRDTLLQFLFSAVVEPQIGHDCPVVVYHFPASQAALAQISSEDLRVAERFEFYYKGLELANGFHELADVREQLHRFELDNRQREKAGLPVRDIDKRLLGALQAGIPDCSGVALGVDRLLMIAMGAESIKEVISFSIDNA
;
A
#
# COMPACT_ATOMS: atom_id res chain seq x y z
N GLU A 1 -10.37 11.28 -10.16
CA GLU A 1 -9.16 11.94 -10.71
C GLU A 1 -8.09 10.94 -11.15
N VAL A 2 -7.61 10.01 -10.26
CA VAL A 2 -6.62 8.98 -10.69
C VAL A 2 -7.20 8.09 -11.78
N ASP A 3 -8.40 7.57 -11.59
CA ASP A 3 -9.09 6.75 -12.59
C ASP A 3 -9.25 7.49 -13.93
N ASP A 4 -9.67 8.76 -13.91
CA ASP A 4 -9.79 9.58 -15.14
C ASP A 4 -8.44 9.74 -15.84
N LEU A 5 -7.36 9.93 -15.06
CA LEU A 5 -6.01 10.05 -15.59
C LEU A 5 -5.55 8.74 -16.26
N LEU A 6 -5.80 7.59 -15.61
CA LEU A 6 -5.48 6.28 -16.16
C LEU A 6 -6.24 6.01 -17.46
N GLN A 7 -7.55 6.28 -17.49
CA GLN A 7 -8.37 6.15 -18.70
C GLN A 7 -7.86 7.01 -19.86
N GLN A 8 -7.47 8.26 -19.58
CA GLN A 8 -6.97 9.18 -20.62
C GLN A 8 -5.60 8.77 -21.16
N ILE A 9 -4.69 8.28 -20.32
CA ILE A 9 -3.33 7.93 -20.76
C ILE A 9 -3.24 6.53 -21.34
N LEU A 10 -3.95 5.58 -20.72
CA LEU A 10 -3.83 4.16 -21.06
C LEU A 10 -4.97 3.66 -21.96
N GLU A 11 -5.96 4.51 -22.27
CA GLU A 11 -7.15 4.14 -23.05
C GLU A 11 -7.84 2.88 -22.49
N CYS A 12 -7.82 2.73 -21.16
CA CYS A 12 -8.34 1.56 -20.45
C CYS A 12 -9.78 1.78 -19.95
N PRO A 13 -10.53 0.72 -19.62
CA PRO A 13 -11.82 0.84 -18.95
C PRO A 13 -11.71 1.55 -17.58
N PRO A 14 -12.83 2.07 -17.05
CA PRO A 14 -12.87 2.59 -15.68
C PRO A 14 -12.42 1.55 -14.67
N ALA A 15 -11.79 2.02 -13.58
CA ALA A 15 -11.31 1.14 -12.51
C ALA A 15 -12.47 0.47 -11.76
N GLU A 16 -12.31 -0.81 -11.47
CA GLU A 16 -13.12 -1.51 -10.48
C GLU A 16 -12.61 -1.21 -9.08
N SER A 17 -13.51 -1.24 -8.08
CA SER A 17 -13.15 -0.99 -6.69
C SER A 17 -13.46 -2.19 -5.80
N MET A 18 -12.54 -2.52 -4.89
CA MET A 18 -12.75 -3.55 -3.89
C MET A 18 -12.04 -3.20 -2.58
N SER A 19 -12.63 -3.61 -1.44
CA SER A 19 -11.93 -3.44 -0.16
C SER A 19 -10.79 -4.45 -0.04
N TYR A 20 -9.75 -4.08 0.73
CA TYR A 20 -8.66 -4.98 1.07
C TYR A 20 -9.19 -6.28 1.72
N GLN A 21 -10.16 -6.15 2.62
CA GLN A 21 -10.80 -7.31 3.28
C GLN A 21 -11.45 -8.23 2.26
N PHE A 22 -12.25 -7.70 1.33
CA PHE A 22 -12.90 -8.51 0.29
C PHE A 22 -11.88 -9.21 -0.61
N ALA A 23 -10.87 -8.48 -1.10
CA ALA A 23 -9.82 -9.04 -1.95
C ALA A 23 -9.08 -10.19 -1.23
N PHE A 24 -8.72 -9.96 0.03
CA PHE A 24 -8.00 -10.96 0.82
C PHE A 24 -8.86 -12.20 1.11
N GLN A 25 -10.13 -12.02 1.47
CA GLN A 25 -11.05 -13.14 1.67
C GLN A 25 -11.25 -13.95 0.39
N GLN A 26 -11.40 -13.28 -0.74
CA GLN A 26 -11.64 -13.93 -2.03
C GLN A 26 -10.44 -14.75 -2.50
N TYR A 27 -9.23 -14.21 -2.45
CA TYR A 27 -8.06 -14.83 -3.06
C TYR A 27 -7.20 -15.60 -2.05
N VAL A 28 -7.07 -15.13 -0.81
CA VAL A 28 -6.31 -15.80 0.24
C VAL A 28 -7.20 -16.78 1.02
N GLY A 29 -8.50 -16.49 1.14
CA GLY A 29 -9.46 -17.32 1.86
C GLY A 29 -9.40 -17.14 3.39
N LEU A 30 -8.90 -16.00 3.86
CA LEU A 30 -8.84 -15.60 5.27
C LEU A 30 -9.39 -14.17 5.41
N ASP A 31 -9.94 -13.83 6.57
CA ASP A 31 -10.28 -12.45 6.89
C ASP A 31 -9.05 -11.72 7.46
N PRO A 32 -8.47 -10.73 6.75
CA PRO A 32 -7.25 -10.04 7.18
C PRO A 32 -7.43 -9.25 8.47
N LEU A 33 -8.66 -8.89 8.83
CA LEU A 33 -8.95 -8.08 10.01
C LEU A 33 -9.16 -8.91 11.28
N SER A 34 -9.43 -10.23 11.15
CA SER A 34 -9.75 -11.09 12.30
C SER A 34 -8.99 -12.42 12.34
N ALA A 35 -8.37 -12.87 11.24
CA ALA A 35 -7.62 -14.13 11.20
C ALA A 35 -6.52 -14.17 12.28
N GLU A 36 -6.35 -15.33 12.90
CA GLU A 36 -5.30 -15.54 13.88
C GLU A 36 -3.91 -15.55 13.22
N LEU A 37 -2.87 -15.18 13.99
CA LEU A 37 -1.50 -15.15 13.47
C LEU A 37 -1.07 -16.50 12.91
N SER A 38 -1.44 -17.60 13.59
CA SER A 38 -1.15 -18.97 13.17
C SER A 38 -1.75 -19.31 11.81
N GLU A 39 -2.96 -18.82 11.49
CA GLU A 39 -3.60 -19.04 10.19
C GLU A 39 -2.85 -18.33 9.07
N LEU A 40 -2.41 -17.08 9.32
CA LEU A 40 -1.59 -16.32 8.38
C LEU A 40 -0.23 -17.00 8.14
N VAL A 41 0.44 -17.49 9.19
CA VAL A 41 1.69 -18.25 9.11
C VAL A 41 1.51 -19.49 8.24
N GLU A 42 0.50 -20.32 8.54
CA GLU A 42 0.24 -21.54 7.78
C GLU A 42 -0.09 -21.27 6.31
N LYS A 43 -0.79 -20.14 6.05
CA LYS A 43 -1.08 -19.72 4.68
C LYS A 43 0.19 -19.25 3.96
N ALA A 44 1.01 -18.43 4.61
CA ALA A 44 2.26 -17.91 4.05
C ALA A 44 3.27 -19.02 3.73
N LYS A 45 3.36 -20.05 4.57
CA LYS A 45 4.18 -21.25 4.29
C LYS A 45 3.76 -21.96 3.00
N LYS A 46 2.47 -22.03 2.68
CA LYS A 46 1.99 -22.63 1.42
C LYS A 46 2.48 -21.87 0.19
N TYR A 47 2.74 -20.58 0.34
CA TYR A 47 3.33 -19.71 -0.71
C TYR A 47 4.84 -19.54 -0.54
N GLN A 48 5.50 -20.46 0.20
CA GLN A 48 6.96 -20.57 0.34
C GLN A 48 7.65 -19.39 1.05
N LEU A 49 6.95 -18.69 1.93
CA LEU A 49 7.61 -17.73 2.82
C LEU A 49 8.50 -18.48 3.81
N VAL A 50 9.81 -18.26 3.69
CA VAL A 50 10.79 -18.86 4.60
C VAL A 50 10.69 -18.18 5.96
N ASP A 51 10.78 -18.97 7.02
CA ASP A 51 10.71 -18.48 8.42
C ASP A 51 9.43 -17.69 8.76
N ALA A 52 8.29 -17.99 8.11
CA ALA A 52 7.01 -17.31 8.30
C ALA A 52 6.60 -17.18 9.78
N GLU A 53 6.99 -18.12 10.64
CA GLU A 53 6.72 -18.09 12.08
C GLU A 53 7.50 -17.02 12.86
N LYS A 54 8.51 -16.42 12.25
CA LYS A 54 9.29 -15.31 12.84
C LYS A 54 8.70 -13.95 12.46
N GLU A 55 7.82 -13.92 11.47
CA GLU A 55 7.25 -12.69 10.93
C GLU A 55 6.09 -12.16 11.77
N ASN A 56 5.96 -10.85 11.80
CA ASN A 56 4.81 -10.21 12.43
C ASN A 56 3.58 -10.26 11.50
N ARG A 57 2.41 -9.93 12.05
CA ARG A 57 1.13 -9.94 11.34
C ARG A 57 1.17 -9.11 10.04
N ASP A 58 1.69 -7.90 10.10
CA ASP A 58 1.68 -6.99 8.94
C ASP A 58 2.58 -7.48 7.82
N THR A 59 3.75 -8.03 8.14
CA THR A 59 4.63 -8.68 7.16
C THR A 59 3.92 -9.84 6.46
N LEU A 60 3.20 -10.68 7.22
CA LEU A 60 2.45 -11.80 6.65
C LEU A 60 1.29 -11.34 5.76
N LEU A 61 0.55 -10.31 6.17
CA LEU A 61 -0.52 -9.72 5.37
C LEU A 61 0.03 -9.12 4.07
N GLN A 62 1.10 -8.34 4.13
CA GLN A 62 1.76 -7.75 2.96
C GLN A 62 2.28 -8.83 2.01
N PHE A 63 2.96 -9.85 2.54
CA PHE A 63 3.44 -10.96 1.73
C PHE A 63 2.30 -11.70 1.03
N LEU A 64 1.24 -12.07 1.76
CA LEU A 64 0.10 -12.78 1.19
C LEU A 64 -0.67 -11.91 0.18
N PHE A 65 -0.77 -10.61 0.42
CA PHE A 65 -1.39 -9.70 -0.53
C PHE A 65 -0.59 -9.66 -1.84
N SER A 66 0.72 -9.43 -1.75
CA SER A 66 1.58 -9.34 -2.93
C SER A 66 1.73 -10.69 -3.66
N ALA A 67 1.86 -11.80 -2.95
CA ALA A 67 2.06 -13.10 -3.59
C ALA A 67 0.77 -13.73 -4.13
N VAL A 68 -0.40 -13.37 -3.58
CA VAL A 68 -1.67 -14.06 -3.87
C VAL A 68 -2.71 -13.15 -4.47
N VAL A 69 -2.89 -11.93 -3.94
CA VAL A 69 -3.95 -11.02 -4.39
C VAL A 69 -3.52 -10.22 -5.64
N GLU A 70 -2.39 -9.53 -5.56
CA GLU A 70 -1.91 -8.68 -6.67
C GLU A 70 -1.87 -9.42 -8.01
N PRO A 71 -1.41 -10.70 -8.10
CA PRO A 71 -1.41 -11.43 -9.36
C PRO A 71 -2.80 -11.78 -9.90
N GLN A 72 -3.87 -11.53 -9.16
CA GLN A 72 -5.25 -11.86 -9.56
C GLN A 72 -6.10 -10.64 -9.92
N ILE A 73 -5.59 -9.43 -9.73
CA ILE A 73 -6.35 -8.20 -9.93
C ILE A 73 -5.73 -7.31 -11.01
N GLY A 74 -6.50 -6.41 -11.58
CA GLY A 74 -5.99 -5.39 -12.50
C GLY A 74 -5.55 -5.91 -13.88
N HIS A 75 -6.12 -7.00 -14.39
CA HIS A 75 -5.74 -7.55 -15.69
C HIS A 75 -6.44 -6.85 -16.87
N ASP A 76 -7.76 -6.79 -16.83
CA ASP A 76 -8.59 -6.26 -17.91
C ASP A 76 -8.88 -4.76 -17.74
N CYS A 77 -9.07 -4.32 -16.50
CA CYS A 77 -9.25 -2.93 -16.12
C CYS A 77 -8.40 -2.62 -14.86
N PRO A 78 -8.08 -1.35 -14.59
CA PRO A 78 -7.48 -0.98 -13.31
C PRO A 78 -8.35 -1.39 -12.12
N VAL A 79 -7.74 -1.71 -11.00
CA VAL A 79 -8.44 -2.02 -9.75
C VAL A 79 -7.93 -1.08 -8.66
N VAL A 80 -8.86 -0.42 -7.96
CA VAL A 80 -8.54 0.31 -6.73
C VAL A 80 -8.88 -0.56 -5.52
N VAL A 81 -7.87 -0.89 -4.73
CA VAL A 81 -8.03 -1.55 -3.44
C VAL A 81 -8.03 -0.49 -2.36
N TYR A 82 -9.04 -0.49 -1.50
CA TYR A 82 -9.20 0.51 -0.45
C TYR A 82 -9.45 -0.13 0.93
N HIS A 83 -9.41 0.67 1.99
CA HIS A 83 -9.59 0.23 3.38
C HIS A 83 -8.57 -0.83 3.80
N PHE A 84 -7.30 -0.47 3.71
CA PHE A 84 -6.21 -1.29 4.24
C PHE A 84 -6.33 -1.45 5.78
N PRO A 85 -5.78 -2.53 6.36
CA PRO A 85 -5.79 -2.69 7.83
C PRO A 85 -5.22 -1.46 8.55
N ALA A 86 -5.81 -1.09 9.69
CA ALA A 86 -5.39 0.09 10.46
C ALA A 86 -3.92 0.06 10.87
N SER A 87 -3.33 -1.12 11.08
CA SER A 87 -1.90 -1.30 11.33
C SER A 87 -1.01 -0.91 10.13
N GLN A 88 -1.58 -0.85 8.94
CA GLN A 88 -0.91 -0.47 7.69
C GLN A 88 -1.35 0.93 7.21
N ALA A 89 -1.89 1.74 8.10
CA ALA A 89 -2.41 3.07 7.79
C ALA A 89 -1.36 4.03 7.21
N ALA A 90 -0.09 3.86 7.53
CA ALA A 90 0.97 4.81 7.17
C ALA A 90 0.59 6.25 7.59
N LEU A 91 0.37 7.15 6.62
CA LEU A 91 -0.04 8.54 6.84
C LEU A 91 -1.55 8.76 6.63
N ALA A 92 -2.33 7.69 6.48
CA ALA A 92 -3.78 7.78 6.30
C ALA A 92 -4.52 8.00 7.62
N GLN A 93 -5.67 8.63 7.56
CA GLN A 93 -6.65 8.60 8.64
C GLN A 93 -7.17 7.17 8.85
N ILE A 94 -7.54 6.85 10.09
CA ILE A 94 -8.33 5.66 10.39
C ILE A 94 -9.78 5.97 10.04
N SER A 95 -10.48 5.02 9.42
CA SER A 95 -11.88 5.21 9.05
C SER A 95 -12.75 5.41 10.30
N SER A 96 -13.64 6.39 10.24
CA SER A 96 -14.61 6.65 11.30
C SER A 96 -15.75 5.61 11.33
N GLU A 97 -15.95 4.88 10.23
CA GLU A 97 -17.00 3.86 10.11
C GLU A 97 -16.54 2.50 10.61
N ASP A 98 -15.25 2.16 10.40
CA ASP A 98 -14.64 0.94 10.91
C ASP A 98 -13.19 1.23 11.35
N LEU A 99 -12.96 1.29 12.67
CA LEU A 99 -11.66 1.58 13.25
C LEU A 99 -10.58 0.53 12.97
N ARG A 100 -10.93 -0.60 12.38
CA ARG A 100 -9.99 -1.65 12.00
C ARG A 100 -9.29 -1.37 10.66
N VAL A 101 -9.78 -0.36 9.91
CA VAL A 101 -9.25 -0.03 8.59
C VAL A 101 -8.86 1.44 8.49
N ALA A 102 -7.92 1.71 7.60
CA ALA A 102 -7.44 3.03 7.25
C ALA A 102 -8.03 3.49 5.92
N GLU A 103 -8.23 4.78 5.77
CA GLU A 103 -8.65 5.40 4.52
C GLU A 103 -7.45 5.56 3.57
N ARG A 104 -6.89 4.41 3.19
CA ARG A 104 -5.80 4.22 2.26
C ARG A 104 -6.30 3.46 1.05
N PHE A 105 -5.80 3.82 -0.13
CA PHE A 105 -6.11 3.12 -1.37
C PHE A 105 -4.87 2.97 -2.25
N GLU A 106 -4.85 1.91 -3.05
CA GLU A 106 -3.82 1.66 -4.05
C GLU A 106 -4.47 1.26 -5.37
N PHE A 107 -3.87 1.70 -6.49
CA PHE A 107 -4.31 1.33 -7.83
C PHE A 107 -3.37 0.29 -8.42
N TYR A 108 -3.95 -0.77 -8.95
CA TYR A 108 -3.25 -1.88 -9.61
C TYR A 108 -3.71 -2.01 -11.05
N TYR A 109 -2.77 -2.17 -11.98
CA TYR A 109 -3.07 -2.47 -13.37
C TYR A 109 -1.89 -3.19 -14.04
N LYS A 110 -2.20 -4.23 -14.85
CA LYS A 110 -1.22 -5.05 -15.57
C LYS A 110 -0.09 -5.60 -14.67
N GLY A 111 -0.44 -6.02 -13.46
CA GLY A 111 0.50 -6.58 -12.49
C GLY A 111 1.39 -5.56 -11.77
N LEU A 112 1.08 -4.28 -11.89
CA LEU A 112 1.83 -3.20 -11.25
C LEU A 112 0.93 -2.37 -10.33
N GLU A 113 1.43 -2.06 -9.13
CA GLU A 113 0.92 -0.96 -8.32
C GLU A 113 1.30 0.35 -8.99
N LEU A 114 0.30 1.15 -9.39
CA LEU A 114 0.51 2.43 -10.09
C LEU A 114 0.44 3.62 -9.15
N ALA A 115 -0.42 3.57 -8.14
CA ALA A 115 -0.62 4.69 -7.24
C ALA A 115 -0.98 4.21 -5.83
N ASN A 116 -0.57 5.00 -4.84
CA ASN A 116 -0.86 4.81 -3.42
C ASN A 116 -1.30 6.14 -2.84
N GLY A 117 -2.45 6.19 -2.22
CA GLY A 117 -3.06 7.43 -1.73
C GLY A 117 -3.77 7.25 -0.40
N PHE A 118 -3.99 8.38 0.24
CA PHE A 118 -4.57 8.46 1.57
C PHE A 118 -5.63 9.56 1.66
N HIS A 119 -6.57 9.41 2.57
CA HIS A 119 -7.18 10.53 3.25
C HIS A 119 -6.15 10.97 4.30
N GLU A 120 -5.61 12.17 4.15
CA GLU A 120 -4.41 12.60 4.87
C GLU A 120 -4.65 12.74 6.37
N LEU A 121 -3.75 12.17 7.18
CA LEU A 121 -3.78 12.34 8.63
C LEU A 121 -3.37 13.76 9.01
N ALA A 122 -4.32 14.55 9.51
CA ALA A 122 -4.07 15.92 9.94
C ALA A 122 -3.70 16.05 11.43
N ASP A 123 -3.96 15.04 12.27
CA ASP A 123 -3.66 15.07 13.70
C ASP A 123 -2.16 14.90 13.95
N VAL A 124 -1.51 15.98 14.39
CA VAL A 124 -0.07 16.01 14.69
C VAL A 124 0.34 15.08 15.83
N ARG A 125 -0.54 14.84 16.81
CA ARG A 125 -0.22 13.98 17.97
C ARG A 125 -0.25 12.52 17.55
N GLU A 126 -1.25 12.14 16.77
CA GLU A 126 -1.35 10.80 16.19
C GLU A 126 -0.17 10.54 15.25
N GLN A 127 0.19 11.52 14.39
CA GLN A 127 1.33 11.39 13.50
C GLN A 127 2.65 11.18 14.26
N LEU A 128 2.89 11.97 15.32
CA LEU A 128 4.08 11.79 16.17
C LEU A 128 4.09 10.42 16.84
N HIS A 129 2.94 10.00 17.36
CA HIS A 129 2.79 8.69 17.99
C HIS A 129 3.14 7.53 17.04
N ARG A 130 2.68 7.59 15.78
CA ARG A 130 3.01 6.59 14.76
C ARG A 130 4.50 6.55 14.43
N PHE A 131 5.14 7.69 14.28
CA PHE A 131 6.60 7.76 14.07
C PHE A 131 7.39 7.16 15.23
N GLU A 132 6.96 7.40 16.47
CA GLU A 132 7.59 6.80 17.65
C GLU A 132 7.39 5.28 17.70
N LEU A 133 6.19 4.79 17.35
CA LEU A 133 5.92 3.35 17.26
C LEU A 133 6.77 2.68 16.17
N ASP A 134 6.87 3.29 14.99
CA ASP A 134 7.71 2.79 13.91
C ASP A 134 9.18 2.70 14.34
N ASN A 135 9.71 3.74 14.97
CA ASN A 135 11.08 3.74 15.47
C ASN A 135 11.31 2.64 16.52
N ARG A 136 10.35 2.40 17.42
CA ARG A 136 10.43 1.29 18.40
C ARG A 136 10.43 -0.09 17.70
N GLN A 137 9.66 -0.27 16.63
CA GLN A 137 9.66 -1.50 15.84
C GLN A 137 10.98 -1.70 15.11
N ARG A 138 11.52 -0.63 14.51
CA ARG A 138 12.84 -0.64 13.86
C ARG A 138 13.95 -1.03 14.84
N GLU A 139 13.96 -0.44 16.03
CA GLU A 139 14.93 -0.77 17.08
C GLU A 139 14.86 -2.24 17.49
N LYS A 140 13.64 -2.77 17.71
CA LYS A 140 13.44 -4.21 18.00
C LYS A 140 13.91 -5.13 16.87
N ALA A 141 13.81 -4.68 15.63
CA ALA A 141 14.29 -5.41 14.44
C ALA A 141 15.80 -5.23 14.18
N GLY A 142 16.52 -4.50 15.06
CA GLY A 142 17.96 -4.20 14.87
C GLY A 142 18.23 -3.23 13.72
N LEU A 143 17.22 -2.50 13.26
CA LEU A 143 17.35 -1.50 12.21
C LEU A 143 17.64 -0.12 12.82
N PRO A 144 18.39 0.76 12.12
CA PRO A 144 18.64 2.10 12.61
C PRO A 144 17.33 2.89 12.73
N VAL A 145 17.14 3.59 13.86
CA VAL A 145 16.03 4.54 14.03
C VAL A 145 16.17 5.70 13.06
N ARG A 146 15.06 6.32 12.71
CA ARG A 146 15.02 7.48 11.82
C ARG A 146 14.67 8.73 12.60
N ASP A 147 15.31 9.83 12.26
CA ASP A 147 14.95 11.13 12.82
C ASP A 147 13.53 11.51 12.43
N ILE A 148 12.75 11.94 13.41
CA ILE A 148 11.40 12.43 13.17
C ILE A 148 11.45 13.80 12.50
N ASP A 149 10.77 13.95 11.37
CA ASP A 149 10.71 15.20 10.64
C ASP A 149 9.87 16.26 11.41
N LYS A 150 10.59 17.12 12.10
CA LYS A 150 9.97 18.22 12.87
C LYS A 150 9.33 19.28 11.98
N ARG A 151 9.72 19.39 10.70
CA ARG A 151 9.12 20.34 9.76
C ARG A 151 7.74 19.88 9.33
N LEU A 152 7.61 18.56 9.04
CA LEU A 152 6.31 17.95 8.78
C LEU A 152 5.36 18.13 9.98
N LEU A 153 5.82 17.81 11.19
CA LEU A 153 5.00 18.00 12.40
C LEU A 153 4.63 19.48 12.60
N GLY A 154 5.53 20.42 12.34
CA GLY A 154 5.24 21.86 12.37
C GLY A 154 4.21 22.28 11.33
N ALA A 155 4.26 21.72 10.13
CA ALA A 155 3.27 21.97 9.10
C ALA A 155 1.88 21.44 9.48
N LEU A 156 1.81 20.20 10.01
CA LEU A 156 0.57 19.62 10.52
C LEU A 156 -0.01 20.43 11.68
N GLN A 157 0.84 20.96 12.56
CA GLN A 157 0.41 21.82 13.67
C GLN A 157 -0.16 23.16 13.17
N ALA A 158 0.35 23.69 12.06
CA ALA A 158 -0.22 24.88 11.43
C ALA A 158 -1.59 24.59 10.77
N GLY A 159 -1.89 23.31 10.55
CA GLY A 159 -3.13 22.82 9.96
C GLY A 159 -3.02 22.57 8.46
N ILE A 160 -3.64 21.48 8.03
CA ILE A 160 -3.91 21.19 6.62
C ILE A 160 -5.43 21.07 6.45
N PRO A 161 -5.98 21.44 5.28
CA PRO A 161 -7.39 21.20 5.02
C PRO A 161 -7.69 19.69 5.02
N ASP A 162 -8.96 19.34 5.21
CA ASP A 162 -9.42 17.98 4.98
C ASP A 162 -9.23 17.64 3.50
N CYS A 163 -8.31 16.73 3.19
CA CYS A 163 -7.88 16.44 1.82
C CYS A 163 -7.39 15.01 1.67
N SER A 164 -7.39 14.56 0.43
CA SER A 164 -6.73 13.33 0.02
C SER A 164 -5.50 13.66 -0.82
N GLY A 165 -4.47 12.82 -0.68
CA GLY A 165 -3.27 12.87 -1.49
C GLY A 165 -2.99 11.53 -2.15
N VAL A 166 -2.24 11.55 -3.24
CA VAL A 166 -1.84 10.34 -3.96
C VAL A 166 -0.45 10.50 -4.56
N ALA A 167 0.37 9.47 -4.42
CA ALA A 167 1.61 9.31 -5.15
C ALA A 167 1.39 8.34 -6.32
N LEU A 168 1.75 8.75 -7.54
CA LEU A 168 1.63 7.94 -8.74
C LEU A 168 3.01 7.69 -9.35
N GLY A 169 3.29 6.43 -9.66
CA GLY A 169 4.54 6.00 -10.30
C GLY A 169 4.54 6.29 -11.80
N VAL A 170 5.05 7.46 -12.20
CA VAL A 170 5.06 7.91 -13.61
C VAL A 170 5.82 6.92 -14.49
N ASP A 171 6.94 6.37 -14.04
CA ASP A 171 7.70 5.40 -14.81
C ASP A 171 6.92 4.09 -15.04
N ARG A 172 6.19 3.60 -14.03
CA ARG A 172 5.31 2.44 -14.15
C ARG A 172 4.15 2.70 -15.10
N LEU A 173 3.54 3.90 -15.01
CA LEU A 173 2.50 4.32 -15.94
C LEU A 173 3.01 4.35 -17.38
N LEU A 174 4.21 4.90 -17.58
CA LEU A 174 4.85 4.97 -18.89
C LEU A 174 5.19 3.57 -19.44
N MET A 175 5.65 2.65 -18.58
CA MET A 175 5.86 1.25 -18.97
C MET A 175 4.60 0.65 -19.59
N ILE A 176 3.45 0.80 -18.92
CA ILE A 176 2.18 0.27 -19.45
C ILE A 176 1.78 0.96 -20.75
N ALA A 177 1.86 2.30 -20.79
CA ALA A 177 1.49 3.07 -21.98
C ALA A 177 2.32 2.71 -23.21
N MET A 178 3.60 2.36 -23.03
CA MET A 178 4.51 1.98 -24.11
C MET A 178 4.56 0.47 -24.36
N GLY A 179 3.92 -0.35 -23.54
CA GLY A 179 4.05 -1.82 -23.60
C GLY A 179 5.45 -2.31 -23.28
N ALA A 180 6.22 -1.57 -22.46
CA ALA A 180 7.58 -1.92 -22.07
C ALA A 180 7.59 -3.02 -20.99
N GLU A 181 8.52 -3.96 -21.10
CA GLU A 181 8.66 -5.07 -20.15
C GLU A 181 9.53 -4.72 -18.94
N SER A 182 10.33 -3.67 -19.05
CA SER A 182 11.26 -3.25 -18.00
C SER A 182 11.28 -1.73 -17.82
N ILE A 183 11.39 -1.30 -16.56
CA ILE A 183 11.55 0.12 -16.21
C ILE A 183 12.81 0.75 -16.89
N LYS A 184 13.81 -0.07 -17.23
CA LYS A 184 15.02 0.38 -17.94
C LYS A 184 14.73 0.96 -19.32
N GLU A 185 13.60 0.61 -19.92
CA GLU A 185 13.20 1.07 -21.24
C GLU A 185 12.53 2.45 -21.21
N VAL A 186 12.11 2.89 -20.04
CA VAL A 186 11.37 4.16 -19.86
C VAL A 186 12.11 5.20 -19.05
N ILE A 187 13.22 4.85 -18.39
CA ILE A 187 14.08 5.79 -17.65
C ILE A 187 15.34 6.13 -18.43
N SER A 188 15.80 7.37 -18.33
CA SER A 188 16.98 7.85 -19.08
C SER A 188 18.27 7.15 -18.66
N PHE A 189 18.44 6.82 -17.39
CA PHE A 189 19.61 6.14 -16.84
C PHE A 189 19.17 5.04 -15.88
N SER A 190 19.43 3.79 -16.24
CA SER A 190 19.25 2.67 -15.32
C SER A 190 20.49 2.52 -14.45
N ILE A 191 20.34 1.83 -13.31
CA ILE A 191 21.44 1.59 -12.36
C ILE A 191 22.65 0.88 -13.02
N ASP A 192 22.39 0.13 -14.08
CA ASP A 192 23.46 -0.58 -14.82
C ASP A 192 24.23 0.35 -15.77
N ASN A 193 23.70 1.54 -16.05
CA ASN A 193 24.25 2.53 -16.97
C ASN A 193 24.53 3.88 -16.30
N ALA A 194 24.46 3.94 -14.96
CA ALA A 194 24.67 5.15 -14.16
C ALA A 194 26.13 5.28 -13.70
#